data_4f6e043cb612ff57dd6298cc65c16aff
#
_entry.id   4f6e043cb612ff57dd6298cc65c16aff
#
_cell.length_a   1.000
_cell.length_b   1.000
_cell.length_c   1.000
_cell.angle_alpha   90.00
_cell.angle_beta   90.00
_cell.angle_gamma   90.00
#
_symmetry.space_group_name_H-M   'P 1'
#
loop_
_entity.id
_entity.type
_entity.pdbx_description
1 polymer ?
#
loop_
_entity_poly.entity_id
_entity_poly.type
_entity_poly.pdbx_seq_one_letter_code
_entity_poly.pdbx_strand_id
1 'polypeptide(L)'
;MKMKDFKLERYFAQHEFTAKHLLSSSDCDGYGQDYVLDRANPTELKMWNDIKLGYTESAGNPILRESITQFYKTKNIEEVVVGSPGELNYITMRVLLEKQDHVVAVSPAYQSLHEVVHSIGCEISYWKPNENWTFNPSQLEHLVRKNTKLIIINFPHNPTGSYLTLSELNQIVSIAKKNDCYIFSDEMYHKLLAKSEKELPPISDLYSKGISLWGTSKSFGLAGLRTGWLVCNDLDFIHRVICYKDYLSICSSAPSEILSIIALNHIDDFLQPNIKKIQQNINLFAEFAQTQDVISSFIPPKSGSTAFVKLNINCSSLEFSNYLVEKAGIMTIPAEMFDHPGKFIRVGFGRESLPKILPIMRVFLEQNKQILS
;
A
#
# COMPACT_ATOMS: atom_id res chain seq x y z
N MET A 1 -18.67 3.60 -16.96
CA MET A 1 -19.28 2.34 -16.43
C MET A 1 -19.53 2.47 -14.94
N LYS A 2 -20.39 1.60 -14.34
CA LYS A 2 -20.58 1.58 -12.89
C LYS A 2 -19.36 0.92 -12.23
N MET A 3 -18.86 1.51 -11.15
CA MET A 3 -17.78 0.94 -10.34
C MET A 3 -18.30 -0.31 -9.61
N LYS A 4 -17.50 -1.38 -9.59
CA LYS A 4 -17.85 -2.62 -8.86
C LYS A 4 -17.58 -2.45 -7.37
N ASP A 5 -18.22 -3.30 -6.57
CA ASP A 5 -17.95 -3.36 -5.14
C ASP A 5 -16.47 -3.68 -4.88
N PHE A 6 -15.89 -3.00 -3.89
CA PHE A 6 -14.53 -3.21 -3.49
C PHE A 6 -14.44 -4.47 -2.63
N LYS A 7 -14.15 -5.62 -3.24
CA LYS A 7 -14.17 -6.95 -2.60
C LYS A 7 -13.41 -7.00 -1.28
N LEU A 8 -12.16 -6.51 -1.30
CA LEU A 8 -11.29 -6.51 -0.12
C LEU A 8 -11.89 -5.69 1.03
N GLU A 9 -12.39 -4.48 0.73
CA GLU A 9 -12.98 -3.61 1.76
C GLU A 9 -14.32 -4.15 2.27
N ARG A 10 -15.11 -4.82 1.42
CA ARG A 10 -16.32 -5.52 1.86
C ARG A 10 -16.00 -6.71 2.76
N TYR A 11 -14.93 -7.45 2.45
CA TYR A 11 -14.44 -8.54 3.29
C TYR A 11 -13.91 -8.02 4.65
N PHE A 12 -13.17 -6.91 4.66
CA PHE A 12 -12.78 -6.24 5.90
C PHE A 12 -13.98 -5.79 6.72
N ALA A 13 -14.95 -5.10 6.11
CA ALA A 13 -16.15 -4.64 6.81
C ALA A 13 -16.95 -5.76 7.47
N GLN A 14 -16.87 -6.98 6.93
CA GLN A 14 -17.53 -8.16 7.50
C GLN A 14 -16.75 -8.76 8.67
N HIS A 15 -15.42 -8.77 8.64
CA HIS A 15 -14.60 -9.58 9.53
C HIS A 15 -13.64 -8.80 10.42
N GLU A 16 -13.11 -7.63 10.00
CA GLU A 16 -12.02 -6.93 10.67
C GLU A 16 -12.32 -6.57 12.13
N PHE A 17 -13.55 -6.14 12.41
CA PHE A 17 -13.95 -5.70 13.75
C PHE A 17 -14.65 -6.80 14.57
N THR A 18 -14.83 -7.99 14.01
CA THR A 18 -15.47 -9.14 14.66
C THR A 18 -14.52 -10.30 14.89
N ALA A 19 -13.49 -10.46 14.04
CA ALA A 19 -12.47 -11.47 14.21
C ALA A 19 -11.61 -11.20 15.47
N LYS A 20 -11.34 -12.24 16.23
CA LYS A 20 -10.52 -12.16 17.46
C LYS A 20 -9.05 -11.86 17.16
N HIS A 21 -8.58 -12.29 15.99
CA HIS A 21 -7.17 -12.30 15.62
C HIS A 21 -7.00 -11.86 14.17
N LEU A 22 -6.29 -10.75 13.96
CA LEU A 22 -6.04 -10.23 12.63
C LEU A 22 -4.64 -10.65 12.14
N LEU A 23 -4.60 -11.73 11.35
CA LEU A 23 -3.40 -12.15 10.62
C LEU A 23 -3.34 -11.53 9.21
N SER A 24 -4.34 -10.74 8.87
CA SER A 24 -4.57 -10.14 7.55
C SER A 24 -4.03 -8.74 7.37
N SER A 25 -3.74 -8.01 8.48
CA SER A 25 -3.46 -6.57 8.45
C SER A 25 -2.22 -6.23 7.62
N SER A 26 -2.38 -5.27 6.72
CA SER A 26 -1.28 -4.77 5.87
C SER A 26 -0.60 -3.52 6.43
N ASP A 27 -1.07 -3.01 7.55
CA ASP A 27 -0.48 -1.92 8.32
C ASP A 27 0.24 -2.45 9.57
N CYS A 28 1.01 -1.59 10.20
CA CYS A 28 1.57 -1.81 11.52
C CYS A 28 0.54 -1.50 12.62
N ASP A 29 0.82 -1.89 13.87
CA ASP A 29 0.00 -1.46 15.00
C ASP A 29 -0.07 0.07 15.04
N GLY A 30 -1.28 0.58 15.35
CA GLY A 30 -1.50 2.00 15.51
C GLY A 30 -0.87 2.54 16.78
N TYR A 31 -0.20 3.67 16.68
CA TYR A 31 0.29 4.41 17.84
C TYR A 31 -0.83 5.28 18.44
N GLY A 32 -0.79 5.48 19.76
CA GLY A 32 -1.65 6.45 20.45
C GLY A 32 -1.30 7.90 20.08
N GLN A 33 -2.25 8.80 20.23
CA GLN A 33 -2.03 10.22 19.98
C GLN A 33 -0.95 10.79 20.93
N ASP A 34 -0.93 10.36 22.19
CA ASP A 34 0.08 10.67 23.20
C ASP A 34 1.49 10.29 22.71
N TYR A 35 1.66 9.11 22.15
CA TYR A 35 2.93 8.68 21.59
C TYR A 35 3.47 9.63 20.53
N VAL A 36 2.60 10.18 19.67
CA VAL A 36 3.00 11.16 18.65
C VAL A 36 3.36 12.50 19.31
N LEU A 37 2.52 12.99 20.22
CA LEU A 37 2.70 14.29 20.90
C LEU A 37 3.93 14.32 21.83
N ASP A 38 4.30 13.20 22.44
CA ASP A 38 5.50 13.08 23.30
C ASP A 38 6.81 13.29 22.52
N ARG A 39 6.77 13.21 21.19
CA ARG A 39 7.91 13.44 20.29
C ARG A 39 7.99 14.87 19.78
N ALA A 40 6.88 15.60 19.92
CA ALA A 40 6.79 16.94 19.39
C ALA A 40 7.78 17.90 20.07
N ASN A 41 8.48 18.66 19.26
CA ASN A 41 9.29 19.79 19.74
C ASN A 41 8.39 20.96 20.21
N PRO A 42 8.92 21.99 20.90
CA PRO A 42 8.12 23.11 21.41
C PRO A 42 7.31 23.85 20.34
N THR A 43 7.82 23.95 19.11
CA THR A 43 7.12 24.60 17.98
C THR A 43 5.93 23.76 17.53
N GLU A 44 6.12 22.45 17.39
CA GLU A 44 5.09 21.49 17.01
C GLU A 44 3.99 21.38 18.07
N LEU A 45 4.37 21.36 19.37
CA LEU A 45 3.40 21.41 20.47
C LEU A 45 2.60 22.72 20.45
N LYS A 46 3.25 23.84 20.13
CA LYS A 46 2.54 25.11 19.98
C LYS A 46 1.55 25.05 18.83
N MET A 47 1.93 24.50 17.68
CA MET A 47 1.01 24.29 16.53
C MET A 47 -0.20 23.44 16.93
N TRP A 48 0.02 22.37 17.70
CA TRP A 48 -1.05 21.50 18.19
C TRP A 48 -1.98 22.22 19.16
N ASN A 49 -1.44 22.97 20.13
CA ASN A 49 -2.21 23.65 21.15
C ASN A 49 -3.00 24.87 20.60
N ASP A 50 -2.47 25.52 19.57
CA ASP A 50 -3.09 26.70 18.94
C ASP A 50 -4.03 26.34 17.78
N ILE A 51 -4.23 25.03 17.50
CA ILE A 51 -5.04 24.58 16.38
C ILE A 51 -6.45 25.14 16.43
N LYS A 52 -6.92 25.59 15.27
CA LYS A 52 -8.33 25.91 15.04
C LYS A 52 -8.93 24.90 14.07
N LEU A 53 -10.12 24.41 14.39
CA LEU A 53 -10.82 23.42 13.57
C LEU A 53 -11.56 24.10 12.39
N GLY A 54 -10.86 24.96 11.67
CA GLY A 54 -11.29 25.55 10.41
C GLY A 54 -10.74 24.81 9.21
N TYR A 55 -11.09 25.29 8.01
CA TYR A 55 -10.50 24.76 6.77
C TYR A 55 -8.99 25.05 6.72
N THR A 56 -8.24 24.08 6.17
CA THR A 56 -6.84 24.22 5.81
C THR A 56 -6.70 24.49 4.30
N GLU A 57 -5.47 24.62 3.81
CA GLU A 57 -5.20 24.79 2.39
C GLU A 57 -5.60 23.54 1.59
N SER A 58 -6.17 23.72 0.41
CA SER A 58 -6.62 22.62 -0.44
C SER A 58 -5.47 21.70 -0.86
N ALA A 59 -4.28 22.24 -1.13
CA ALA A 59 -3.09 21.46 -1.43
C ALA A 59 -2.49 20.77 -0.18
N GLY A 60 -2.89 21.16 1.01
CA GLY A 60 -2.33 20.75 2.30
C GLY A 60 -1.53 21.86 2.99
N ASN A 61 -1.40 21.75 4.30
CA ASN A 61 -0.65 22.70 5.13
C ASN A 61 0.77 22.92 4.57
N PRO A 62 1.23 24.17 4.36
CA PRO A 62 2.54 24.45 3.78
C PRO A 62 3.71 23.83 4.56
N ILE A 63 3.65 23.81 5.90
CA ILE A 63 4.67 23.21 6.75
C ILE A 63 4.70 21.68 6.55
N LEU A 64 3.53 21.04 6.42
CA LEU A 64 3.46 19.62 6.10
C LEU A 64 4.05 19.32 4.72
N ARG A 65 3.71 20.12 3.70
CA ARG A 65 4.25 19.97 2.34
C ARG A 65 5.78 20.16 2.34
N GLU A 66 6.31 21.11 3.11
CA GLU A 66 7.76 21.30 3.31
C GLU A 66 8.40 20.09 4.00
N SER A 67 7.80 19.55 5.07
CA SER A 67 8.28 18.33 5.73
C SER A 67 8.30 17.13 4.77
N ILE A 68 7.31 17.01 3.89
CA ILE A 68 7.25 15.96 2.87
C ILE A 68 8.42 16.08 1.89
N THR A 69 8.77 17.29 1.42
CA THR A 69 9.86 17.46 0.44
C THR A 69 11.23 16.99 0.94
N GLN A 70 11.40 16.78 2.27
CA GLN A 70 12.67 16.25 2.80
C GLN A 70 12.97 14.81 2.32
N PHE A 71 11.96 14.08 1.90
CA PHE A 71 12.05 12.69 1.42
C PHE A 71 12.19 12.58 -0.10
N TYR A 72 12.21 13.70 -0.81
CA TYR A 72 12.30 13.78 -2.27
C TYR A 72 13.44 14.69 -2.72
N LYS A 73 13.88 14.57 -3.96
CA LYS A 73 14.86 15.49 -4.54
C LYS A 73 14.32 16.89 -4.72
N THR A 74 13.03 17.01 -5.05
CA THR A 74 12.39 18.31 -5.14
C THR A 74 12.37 19.01 -3.77
N LYS A 75 12.50 20.33 -3.80
CA LYS A 75 12.25 21.20 -2.65
C LYS A 75 11.10 22.18 -2.92
N ASN A 76 10.43 22.01 -4.06
CA ASN A 76 9.28 22.80 -4.43
C ASN A 76 7.99 22.23 -3.83
N ILE A 77 7.42 22.92 -2.86
CA ILE A 77 6.18 22.48 -2.21
C ILE A 77 4.98 22.46 -3.17
N GLU A 78 5.05 23.21 -4.30
CA GLU A 78 3.98 23.20 -5.30
C GLU A 78 3.88 21.87 -6.07
N GLU A 79 4.88 21.01 -5.96
CA GLU A 79 4.87 19.65 -6.50
C GLU A 79 4.21 18.62 -5.56
N VAL A 80 3.70 19.06 -4.39
CA VAL A 80 3.14 18.22 -3.34
C VAL A 80 1.66 18.52 -3.11
N VAL A 81 0.82 17.49 -3.10
CA VAL A 81 -0.60 17.57 -2.69
C VAL A 81 -0.87 16.57 -1.57
N VAL A 82 -1.46 17.05 -0.49
CA VAL A 82 -1.87 16.23 0.68
C VAL A 82 -3.33 15.82 0.54
N GLY A 83 -3.62 14.58 0.93
CA GLY A 83 -4.98 14.05 0.96
C GLY A 83 -5.01 12.62 1.51
N SER A 84 -6.17 12.00 1.60
CA SER A 84 -6.24 10.57 1.90
C SER A 84 -5.66 9.75 0.74
N PRO A 85 -4.82 8.71 0.99
CA PRO A 85 -4.21 7.94 -0.10
C PRO A 85 -5.22 7.36 -1.10
N GLY A 86 -6.35 6.85 -0.61
CA GLY A 86 -7.42 6.32 -1.49
C GLY A 86 -8.09 7.38 -2.34
N GLU A 87 -8.28 8.59 -1.81
CA GLU A 87 -8.79 9.74 -2.54
C GLU A 87 -7.80 10.19 -3.62
N LEU A 88 -6.52 10.32 -3.27
CA LEU A 88 -5.47 10.75 -4.19
C LEU A 88 -5.27 9.75 -5.34
N ASN A 89 -5.35 8.44 -5.07
CA ASN A 89 -5.39 7.42 -6.11
C ASN A 89 -6.59 7.61 -7.04
N TYR A 90 -7.80 7.78 -6.48
CA TYR A 90 -9.02 8.00 -7.25
C TYR A 90 -8.90 9.25 -8.13
N ILE A 91 -8.48 10.38 -7.56
CA ILE A 91 -8.34 11.65 -8.30
C ILE A 91 -7.32 11.50 -9.42
N THR A 92 -6.16 10.87 -9.16
CA THR A 92 -5.12 10.67 -10.17
C THR A 92 -5.67 9.99 -11.41
N MET A 93 -6.41 8.89 -11.24
CA MET A 93 -6.99 8.15 -12.37
C MET A 93 -8.04 9.01 -13.11
N ARG A 94 -8.87 9.76 -12.36
CA ARG A 94 -9.92 10.63 -12.93
C ARG A 94 -9.36 11.84 -13.70
N VAL A 95 -8.22 12.34 -13.27
CA VAL A 95 -7.56 13.51 -13.89
C VAL A 95 -6.76 13.13 -15.13
N LEU A 96 -6.12 11.97 -15.13
CA LEU A 96 -5.23 11.55 -16.21
C LEU A 96 -5.93 10.83 -17.36
N LEU A 97 -7.00 10.07 -17.05
CA LEU A 97 -7.56 9.07 -17.96
C LEU A 97 -8.90 9.49 -18.56
N GLU A 98 -9.05 9.17 -19.83
CA GLU A 98 -10.30 9.29 -20.58
C GLU A 98 -10.74 7.92 -21.10
N LYS A 99 -12.01 7.82 -21.49
CA LYS A 99 -12.52 6.62 -22.15
C LYS A 99 -11.69 6.34 -23.42
N GLN A 100 -11.27 5.10 -23.60
CA GLN A 100 -10.42 4.59 -24.69
C GLN A 100 -8.90 4.73 -24.45
N ASP A 101 -8.45 5.37 -23.37
CA ASP A 101 -7.05 5.25 -22.99
C ASP A 101 -6.72 3.81 -22.61
N HIS A 102 -5.46 3.45 -22.82
CA HIS A 102 -4.89 2.20 -22.39
C HIS A 102 -4.03 2.41 -21.14
N VAL A 103 -4.12 1.47 -20.19
CA VAL A 103 -3.33 1.46 -18.96
C VAL A 103 -2.62 0.13 -18.83
N VAL A 104 -1.36 0.15 -18.39
CA VAL A 104 -0.68 -1.07 -17.94
C VAL A 104 -0.62 -1.03 -16.41
N ALA A 105 -1.08 -2.08 -15.74
CA ALA A 105 -1.12 -2.13 -14.28
C ALA A 105 -0.55 -3.43 -13.74
N VAL A 106 0.18 -3.33 -12.61
CA VAL A 106 0.66 -4.51 -11.86
C VAL A 106 -0.52 -5.34 -11.35
N SER A 107 -0.40 -6.68 -11.38
CA SER A 107 -1.41 -7.61 -10.86
C SER A 107 -0.73 -8.87 -10.29
N PRO A 108 -1.25 -9.46 -9.16
CA PRO A 108 -2.37 -8.96 -8.35
C PRO A 108 -2.05 -7.65 -7.65
N ALA A 109 -3.07 -6.83 -7.33
CA ALA A 109 -2.87 -5.58 -6.60
C ALA A 109 -4.14 -5.12 -5.87
N TYR A 110 -4.01 -4.05 -5.12
CA TYR A 110 -5.13 -3.40 -4.43
C TYR A 110 -6.17 -2.91 -5.46
N GLN A 111 -7.41 -3.33 -5.30
CA GLN A 111 -8.47 -3.20 -6.34
C GLN A 111 -8.67 -1.77 -6.84
N SER A 112 -8.46 -0.74 -6.00
CA SER A 112 -8.64 0.65 -6.41
C SER A 112 -7.68 1.07 -7.53
N LEU A 113 -6.53 0.40 -7.68
CA LEU A 113 -5.56 0.64 -8.76
C LEU A 113 -6.09 0.20 -10.14
N HIS A 114 -7.11 -0.65 -10.17
CA HIS A 114 -7.68 -1.21 -11.40
C HIS A 114 -9.12 -0.77 -11.63
N GLU A 115 -9.96 -0.84 -10.60
CA GLU A 115 -11.41 -0.66 -10.76
C GLU A 115 -11.78 0.79 -11.09
N VAL A 116 -11.04 1.77 -10.57
CA VAL A 116 -11.24 3.18 -10.98
C VAL A 116 -10.99 3.33 -12.47
N VAL A 117 -9.91 2.73 -12.98
CA VAL A 117 -9.54 2.74 -14.41
C VAL A 117 -10.64 2.08 -15.25
N HIS A 118 -11.12 0.89 -14.85
CA HIS A 118 -12.24 0.22 -15.50
C HIS A 118 -13.52 1.06 -15.52
N SER A 119 -13.82 1.75 -14.41
CA SER A 119 -15.02 2.58 -14.28
C SER A 119 -15.02 3.77 -15.24
N ILE A 120 -13.86 4.26 -15.63
CA ILE A 120 -13.68 5.32 -16.64
C ILE A 120 -13.96 4.77 -18.05
N GLY A 121 -13.70 3.48 -18.27
CA GLY A 121 -13.86 2.82 -19.57
C GLY A 121 -12.56 2.59 -20.32
N CYS A 122 -11.43 2.68 -19.62
CA CYS A 122 -10.11 2.36 -20.16
C CYS A 122 -9.90 0.85 -20.30
N GLU A 123 -9.05 0.46 -21.23
CA GLU A 123 -8.54 -0.91 -21.35
C GLU A 123 -7.31 -1.08 -20.45
N ILE A 124 -7.21 -2.22 -19.76
CA ILE A 124 -6.06 -2.54 -18.90
C ILE A 124 -5.34 -3.78 -19.40
N SER A 125 -4.02 -3.67 -19.58
CA SER A 125 -3.11 -4.81 -19.70
C SER A 125 -2.43 -5.04 -18.36
N TYR A 126 -2.47 -6.30 -17.88
CA TYR A 126 -1.92 -6.64 -16.57
C TYR A 126 -0.47 -7.12 -16.67
N TRP A 127 0.42 -6.43 -15.97
CA TRP A 127 1.79 -6.88 -15.74
C TRP A 127 1.82 -7.83 -14.55
N LYS A 128 2.07 -9.10 -14.81
CA LYS A 128 2.00 -10.17 -13.80
C LYS A 128 3.40 -10.66 -13.42
N PRO A 129 3.61 -11.05 -12.14
CA PRO A 129 4.85 -11.66 -11.71
C PRO A 129 4.97 -13.10 -12.21
N ASN A 130 6.19 -13.64 -12.13
CA ASN A 130 6.42 -15.07 -12.22
C ASN A 130 6.03 -15.80 -10.91
N GLU A 131 6.26 -17.12 -10.86
CA GLU A 131 5.90 -17.95 -9.70
C GLU A 131 6.62 -17.57 -8.40
N ASN A 132 7.77 -16.88 -8.49
CA ASN A 132 8.54 -16.39 -7.35
C ASN A 132 8.23 -14.93 -7.00
N TRP A 133 7.12 -14.41 -7.46
CA TRP A 133 6.67 -13.02 -7.25
C TRP A 133 7.66 -11.96 -7.78
N THR A 134 8.53 -12.31 -8.74
CA THR A 134 9.40 -11.34 -9.40
C THR A 134 8.76 -10.80 -10.68
N PHE A 135 8.91 -9.50 -10.90
CA PHE A 135 8.35 -8.78 -12.04
C PHE A 135 9.46 -8.50 -13.07
N ASN A 136 9.26 -8.90 -14.33
CA ASN A 136 10.22 -8.66 -15.39
C ASN A 136 9.83 -7.43 -16.23
N PRO A 137 10.61 -6.32 -16.21
CA PRO A 137 10.31 -5.12 -16.98
C PRO A 137 10.24 -5.34 -18.50
N SER A 138 10.94 -6.35 -19.04
CA SER A 138 10.85 -6.67 -20.48
C SER A 138 9.43 -7.14 -20.88
N GLN A 139 8.71 -7.80 -19.96
CA GLN A 139 7.30 -8.12 -20.21
C GLN A 139 6.42 -6.86 -20.21
N LEU A 140 6.71 -5.89 -19.34
CA LEU A 140 6.01 -4.60 -19.31
C LEU A 140 6.14 -3.88 -20.66
N GLU A 141 7.32 -3.89 -21.30
CA GLU A 141 7.54 -3.24 -22.60
C GLU A 141 6.60 -3.80 -23.68
N HIS A 142 6.34 -5.10 -23.66
CA HIS A 142 5.41 -5.74 -24.62
C HIS A 142 3.93 -5.41 -24.35
N LEU A 143 3.58 -4.98 -23.16
CA LEU A 143 2.21 -4.59 -22.82
C LEU A 143 1.90 -3.14 -23.18
N VAL A 144 2.91 -2.28 -23.32
CA VAL A 144 2.73 -0.86 -23.64
C VAL A 144 2.34 -0.72 -25.12
N ARG A 145 1.33 0.11 -25.38
CA ARG A 145 0.76 0.40 -26.71
C ARG A 145 0.87 1.89 -27.02
N LYS A 146 0.63 2.26 -28.27
CA LYS A 146 0.67 3.67 -28.72
C LYS A 146 -0.29 4.58 -27.95
N ASN A 147 -1.44 4.05 -27.50
CA ASN A 147 -2.44 4.77 -26.70
C ASN A 147 -2.32 4.51 -25.20
N THR A 148 -1.21 3.92 -24.72
CA THR A 148 -0.96 3.78 -23.28
C THR A 148 -0.72 5.16 -22.67
N LYS A 149 -1.55 5.54 -21.73
CA LYS A 149 -1.48 6.82 -21.04
C LYS A 149 -0.78 6.72 -19.68
N LEU A 150 -0.93 5.57 -19.00
CA LEU A 150 -0.50 5.39 -17.64
C LEU A 150 0.05 3.98 -17.40
N ILE A 151 1.16 3.89 -16.67
CA ILE A 151 1.68 2.66 -16.08
C ILE A 151 1.47 2.76 -14.58
N ILE A 152 0.77 1.79 -13.99
CA ILE A 152 0.50 1.72 -12.55
C ILE A 152 1.39 0.65 -11.95
N ILE A 153 2.21 1.04 -10.98
CA ILE A 153 3.06 0.13 -10.19
C ILE A 153 2.77 0.29 -8.70
N ASN A 154 3.05 -0.76 -7.94
CA ASN A 154 2.94 -0.76 -6.48
C ASN A 154 4.14 -1.51 -5.91
N PHE A 155 5.16 -0.79 -5.48
CA PHE A 155 6.37 -1.36 -4.87
C PHE A 155 6.85 -0.48 -3.70
N PRO A 156 7.04 -1.09 -2.52
CA PRO A 156 6.88 -2.50 -2.14
C PRO A 156 5.48 -3.04 -2.42
N HIS A 157 5.41 -4.28 -2.92
CA HIS A 157 4.20 -4.82 -3.54
C HIS A 157 3.22 -5.46 -2.54
N ASN A 158 1.98 -5.02 -2.53
CA ASN A 158 0.88 -5.67 -1.84
C ASN A 158 0.04 -6.48 -2.87
N PRO A 159 -0.13 -7.81 -2.72
CA PRO A 159 0.00 -8.58 -1.47
C PRO A 159 1.31 -9.35 -1.26
N THR A 160 2.26 -9.35 -2.19
CA THR A 160 3.33 -10.35 -2.24
C THR A 160 4.60 -10.00 -1.45
N GLY A 161 4.80 -8.74 -1.08
CA GLY A 161 6.05 -8.26 -0.49
C GLY A 161 7.24 -8.22 -1.48
N SER A 162 6.94 -8.29 -2.75
CA SER A 162 7.92 -8.17 -3.83
C SER A 162 8.54 -6.78 -3.87
N TYR A 163 9.79 -6.70 -4.32
CA TYR A 163 10.50 -5.44 -4.44
C TYR A 163 11.38 -5.44 -5.68
N LEU A 164 11.51 -4.31 -6.33
CA LEU A 164 12.32 -4.14 -7.52
C LEU A 164 13.78 -3.82 -7.14
N THR A 165 14.69 -4.09 -8.06
CA THR A 165 16.03 -3.50 -8.06
C THR A 165 15.99 -2.10 -8.70
N LEU A 166 16.98 -1.27 -8.42
CA LEU A 166 17.13 0.05 -9.07
C LEU A 166 17.23 -0.08 -10.60
N SER A 167 17.88 -1.15 -11.09
CA SER A 167 17.99 -1.43 -12.52
C SER A 167 16.62 -1.67 -13.15
N GLU A 168 15.76 -2.48 -12.51
CA GLU A 168 14.40 -2.77 -12.98
C GLU A 168 13.52 -1.52 -12.94
N LEU A 169 13.63 -0.71 -11.88
CA LEU A 169 12.89 0.55 -11.78
C LEU A 169 13.31 1.53 -12.90
N ASN A 170 14.62 1.65 -13.19
CA ASN A 170 15.13 2.47 -14.29
C ASN A 170 14.68 1.96 -15.67
N GLN A 171 14.53 0.64 -15.86
CA GLN A 171 13.96 0.09 -17.09
C GLN A 171 12.50 0.50 -17.26
N ILE A 172 11.68 0.44 -16.20
CA ILE A 172 10.28 0.92 -16.23
C ILE A 172 10.23 2.39 -16.61
N VAL A 173 11.08 3.23 -16.01
CA VAL A 173 11.20 4.66 -16.35
C VAL A 173 11.56 4.85 -17.83
N SER A 174 12.51 4.06 -18.35
CA SER A 174 12.93 4.13 -19.75
C SER A 174 11.78 3.76 -20.71
N ILE A 175 11.00 2.73 -20.38
CA ILE A 175 9.81 2.32 -21.15
C ILE A 175 8.77 3.47 -21.15
N ALA A 176 8.49 4.06 -20.00
CA ALA A 176 7.54 5.17 -19.89
C ALA A 176 8.00 6.41 -20.69
N LYS A 177 9.27 6.78 -20.58
CA LYS A 177 9.87 7.90 -21.36
C LYS A 177 9.75 7.69 -22.86
N LYS A 178 10.06 6.50 -23.35
CA LYS A 178 9.99 6.12 -24.77
C LYS A 178 8.57 6.25 -25.34
N ASN A 179 7.55 6.03 -24.51
CA ASN A 179 6.15 6.02 -24.90
C ASN A 179 5.36 7.25 -24.41
N ASP A 180 6.02 8.20 -23.79
CA ASP A 180 5.45 9.42 -23.21
C ASP A 180 4.30 9.17 -22.21
N CYS A 181 4.35 8.05 -21.47
CA CYS A 181 3.34 7.68 -20.48
C CYS A 181 3.65 8.27 -19.10
N TYR A 182 2.63 8.51 -18.30
CA TYR A 182 2.82 8.69 -16.87
C TYR A 182 3.15 7.37 -16.17
N ILE A 183 3.83 7.44 -15.00
CA ILE A 183 3.96 6.34 -14.07
C ILE A 183 3.29 6.77 -12.76
N PHE A 184 2.26 6.04 -12.33
CA PHE A 184 1.73 6.15 -10.98
C PHE A 184 2.32 5.04 -10.13
N SER A 185 3.07 5.41 -9.10
CA SER A 185 3.71 4.50 -8.15
C SER A 185 3.03 4.60 -6.78
N ASP A 186 2.31 3.55 -6.42
CA ASP A 186 1.80 3.37 -5.05
C ASP A 186 2.96 2.88 -4.18
N GLU A 187 3.56 3.80 -3.42
CA GLU A 187 4.73 3.60 -2.58
C GLU A 187 4.34 3.52 -1.09
N MET A 188 3.12 3.10 -0.76
CA MET A 188 2.59 3.14 0.60
C MET A 188 3.43 2.39 1.65
N TYR A 189 4.24 1.42 1.22
CA TYR A 189 5.18 0.69 2.08
C TYR A 189 6.63 1.19 1.97
N HIS A 190 6.84 2.36 1.39
CA HIS A 190 8.17 2.98 1.29
C HIS A 190 8.90 2.97 2.64
N LYS A 191 10.20 2.70 2.64
CA LYS A 191 11.08 2.53 3.81
C LYS A 191 10.84 1.30 4.71
N LEU A 192 9.82 0.47 4.48
CA LEU A 192 9.68 -0.81 5.17
C LEU A 192 10.51 -1.90 4.46
N LEU A 193 11.82 -1.91 4.68
CA LEU A 193 12.78 -2.75 3.95
C LEU A 193 13.32 -3.88 4.82
N ALA A 194 13.51 -5.07 4.22
CA ALA A 194 14.38 -6.08 4.79
C ALA A 194 15.83 -5.55 4.82
N LYS A 195 16.65 -6.03 5.79
CA LYS A 195 18.03 -5.56 5.95
C LYS A 195 18.93 -5.74 4.71
N SER A 196 18.59 -6.70 3.85
CA SER A 196 19.32 -7.00 2.61
C SER A 196 19.00 -6.04 1.47
N GLU A 197 17.90 -5.30 1.55
CA GLU A 197 17.41 -4.48 0.45
C GLU A 197 17.87 -3.04 0.58
N LYS A 198 18.08 -2.40 -0.57
CA LYS A 198 18.41 -0.97 -0.65
C LYS A 198 17.17 -0.17 -0.95
N GLU A 199 17.01 0.97 -0.29
CA GLU A 199 15.93 1.90 -0.57
C GLU A 199 15.97 2.35 -2.04
N LEU A 200 14.82 2.24 -2.70
CA LEU A 200 14.63 2.79 -4.05
C LEU A 200 14.22 4.25 -3.95
N PRO A 201 14.70 5.09 -4.87
CA PRO A 201 14.22 6.46 -4.95
C PRO A 201 12.74 6.46 -5.35
N PRO A 202 11.94 7.44 -4.86
CA PRO A 202 10.58 7.66 -5.33
C PRO A 202 10.54 7.87 -6.85
N ILE A 203 9.45 7.47 -7.50
CA ILE A 203 9.36 7.55 -8.96
C ILE A 203 9.41 9.01 -9.47
N SER A 204 8.89 9.95 -8.68
CA SER A 204 8.95 11.39 -8.98
C SER A 204 10.38 11.94 -9.04
N ASP A 205 11.34 11.29 -8.36
CA ASP A 205 12.76 11.65 -8.40
C ASP A 205 13.48 11.17 -9.68
N LEU A 206 12.89 10.23 -10.40
CA LEU A 206 13.47 9.58 -11.57
C LEU A 206 12.86 10.04 -12.90
N TYR A 207 11.63 10.55 -12.84
CA TYR A 207 10.87 10.85 -14.03
C TYR A 207 9.92 12.05 -13.82
N SER A 208 9.92 13.01 -14.76
CA SER A 208 9.07 14.21 -14.66
C SER A 208 7.56 13.91 -14.69
N LYS A 209 7.13 12.83 -15.38
CA LYS A 209 5.75 12.31 -15.33
C LYS A 209 5.61 11.14 -14.35
N GLY A 210 6.53 11.00 -13.40
CA GLY A 210 6.42 10.06 -12.28
C GLY A 210 5.60 10.67 -11.16
N ILE A 211 4.61 9.92 -10.68
CA ILE A 211 3.70 10.31 -9.60
C ILE A 211 3.92 9.35 -8.46
N SER A 212 4.52 9.83 -7.36
CA SER A 212 4.73 9.07 -6.12
C SER A 212 3.57 9.27 -5.17
N LEU A 213 2.91 8.19 -4.75
CA LEU A 213 1.92 8.19 -3.68
C LEU A 213 2.51 7.53 -2.43
N TRP A 214 2.60 8.29 -1.35
CA TRP A 214 2.99 7.76 -0.04
C TRP A 214 2.11 8.33 1.06
N GLY A 215 2.31 7.89 2.34
CA GLY A 215 1.51 8.39 3.45
C GLY A 215 1.82 7.70 4.77
N THR A 216 1.13 8.15 5.81
CA THR A 216 1.37 7.74 7.19
C THR A 216 0.75 6.38 7.55
N SER A 217 -0.12 5.83 6.70
CA SER A 217 -0.98 4.69 7.06
C SER A 217 -0.22 3.38 7.28
N LYS A 218 0.81 3.09 6.49
CA LYS A 218 1.48 1.77 6.48
C LYS A 218 2.82 1.81 7.19
N SER A 219 3.75 2.62 6.69
CA SER A 219 5.11 2.69 7.24
C SER A 219 5.14 3.22 8.66
N PHE A 220 4.31 4.21 8.96
CA PHE A 220 4.30 4.87 10.28
C PHE A 220 3.36 4.22 11.30
N GLY A 221 2.43 3.34 10.88
CA GLY A 221 1.40 2.81 11.78
C GLY A 221 0.35 3.86 12.19
N LEU A 222 0.11 4.88 11.37
CA LEU A 222 -0.80 6.00 11.65
C LEU A 222 -1.97 6.03 10.65
N ALA A 223 -2.55 4.88 10.37
CA ALA A 223 -3.65 4.74 9.41
C ALA A 223 -4.89 5.60 9.75
N GLY A 224 -5.13 5.85 11.04
CA GLY A 224 -6.23 6.68 11.53
C GLY A 224 -6.14 8.15 11.14
N LEU A 225 -4.95 8.68 10.84
CA LEU A 225 -4.77 10.08 10.42
C LEU A 225 -5.36 10.35 9.02
N ARG A 226 -5.55 9.32 8.19
CA ARG A 226 -6.03 9.47 6.81
C ARG A 226 -5.17 10.45 5.98
N THR A 227 -3.88 10.57 6.29
CA THR A 227 -2.92 11.48 5.64
C THR A 227 -2.00 10.71 4.71
N GLY A 228 -1.94 11.16 3.48
CA GLY A 228 -0.96 10.79 2.46
C GLY A 228 -0.70 11.97 1.55
N TRP A 229 0.11 11.76 0.54
CA TRP A 229 0.49 12.81 -0.40
C TRP A 229 0.86 12.25 -1.76
N LEU A 230 0.69 13.08 -2.78
CA LEU A 230 1.28 12.90 -4.10
C LEU A 230 2.45 13.85 -4.26
N VAL A 231 3.50 13.37 -4.95
CA VAL A 231 4.59 14.21 -5.43
C VAL A 231 4.77 13.96 -6.93
N CYS A 232 4.76 15.05 -7.72
CA CYS A 232 4.96 15.00 -9.15
C CYS A 232 5.54 16.32 -9.66
N ASN A 233 6.52 16.26 -10.57
CA ASN A 233 7.14 17.45 -11.13
C ASN A 233 6.27 18.15 -12.22
N ASP A 234 5.20 17.52 -12.66
CA ASP A 234 4.22 18.10 -13.60
C ASP A 234 3.22 18.98 -12.83
N LEU A 235 3.46 20.29 -12.82
CA LEU A 235 2.61 21.25 -12.11
C LEU A 235 1.21 21.38 -12.71
N ASP A 236 1.02 21.13 -14.01
CA ASP A 236 -0.32 21.09 -14.62
C ASP A 236 -1.13 19.89 -14.08
N PHE A 237 -0.49 18.74 -13.93
CA PHE A 237 -1.11 17.58 -13.29
C PHE A 237 -1.48 17.89 -11.84
N ILE A 238 -0.57 18.48 -11.06
CA ILE A 238 -0.81 18.85 -9.65
C ILE A 238 -1.97 19.85 -9.55
N HIS A 239 -2.00 20.85 -10.38
CA HIS A 239 -3.10 21.82 -10.41
C HIS A 239 -4.46 21.15 -10.69
N ARG A 240 -4.53 20.25 -11.67
CA ARG A 240 -5.76 19.48 -11.96
C ARG A 240 -6.19 18.58 -10.81
N VAL A 241 -5.23 17.99 -10.08
CA VAL A 241 -5.51 17.19 -8.87
C VAL A 241 -6.15 18.05 -7.79
N ILE A 242 -5.61 19.25 -7.52
CA ILE A 242 -6.16 20.20 -6.54
C ILE A 242 -7.56 20.63 -6.95
N CYS A 243 -7.77 21.04 -8.20
CA CYS A 243 -9.09 21.42 -8.70
C CYS A 243 -10.12 20.29 -8.59
N TYR A 244 -9.71 19.05 -8.80
CA TYR A 244 -10.62 17.90 -8.64
C TYR A 244 -10.92 17.62 -7.16
N LYS A 245 -9.92 17.77 -6.29
CA LYS A 245 -10.04 17.60 -4.83
C LYS A 245 -11.03 18.59 -4.22
N ASP A 246 -11.15 19.80 -4.76
CA ASP A 246 -12.13 20.81 -4.33
C ASP A 246 -13.59 20.34 -4.44
N TYR A 247 -13.87 19.37 -5.35
CA TYR A 247 -15.19 18.73 -5.44
C TYR A 247 -15.39 17.53 -4.52
N LEU A 248 -14.36 17.12 -3.76
CA LEU A 248 -14.39 15.96 -2.84
C LEU A 248 -14.19 16.42 -1.39
N SER A 249 -12.97 16.33 -0.90
CA SER A 249 -12.66 16.65 0.51
C SER A 249 -12.38 18.12 0.76
N ILE A 250 -12.14 18.93 -0.29
CA ILE A 250 -11.69 20.33 -0.23
C ILE A 250 -10.27 20.42 0.36
N CYS A 251 -10.10 20.05 1.63
CA CYS A 251 -8.84 20.05 2.36
C CYS A 251 -8.74 18.81 3.26
N SER A 252 -7.59 18.61 3.87
CA SER A 252 -7.37 17.54 4.85
C SER A 252 -7.78 17.96 6.25
N SER A 253 -7.79 17.02 7.20
CA SER A 253 -8.06 17.29 8.62
C SER A 253 -6.90 18.05 9.26
N ALA A 254 -7.14 19.25 9.78
CA ALA A 254 -6.12 20.07 10.43
C ALA A 254 -5.37 19.34 11.57
N PRO A 255 -6.03 18.60 12.50
CA PRO A 255 -5.33 17.79 13.49
C PRO A 255 -4.43 16.73 12.87
N SER A 256 -4.92 16.06 11.81
CA SER A 256 -4.15 15.00 11.14
C SER A 256 -2.90 15.54 10.44
N GLU A 257 -2.97 16.74 9.88
CA GLU A 257 -1.82 17.40 9.25
C GLU A 257 -0.74 17.72 10.28
N ILE A 258 -1.10 18.26 11.45
CA ILE A 258 -0.13 18.57 12.52
C ILE A 258 0.52 17.29 13.06
N LEU A 259 -0.26 16.25 13.36
CA LEU A 259 0.28 14.97 13.82
C LEU A 259 1.18 14.33 12.75
N SER A 260 0.88 14.54 11.47
CA SER A 260 1.73 14.07 10.37
C SER A 260 3.04 14.85 10.27
N ILE A 261 3.05 16.16 10.53
CA ILE A 261 4.29 16.95 10.61
C ILE A 261 5.22 16.39 11.70
N ILE A 262 4.67 16.15 12.91
CA ILE A 262 5.43 15.56 14.01
C ILE A 262 6.00 14.21 13.60
N ALA A 263 5.17 13.33 13.05
CA ALA A 263 5.60 12.00 12.64
C ALA A 263 6.68 12.01 11.56
N LEU A 264 6.61 12.92 10.59
CA LEU A 264 7.61 13.07 9.53
C LEU A 264 8.96 13.58 10.05
N ASN A 265 8.93 14.54 10.98
CA ASN A 265 10.12 15.09 11.58
C ASN A 265 10.83 14.12 12.54
N HIS A 266 10.10 13.11 13.03
CA HIS A 266 10.58 12.07 13.95
C HIS A 266 10.44 10.66 13.34
N ILE A 267 10.63 10.54 12.04
CA ILE A 267 10.31 9.35 11.25
C ILE A 267 10.91 8.05 11.82
N ASP A 268 12.14 8.07 12.33
CA ASP A 268 12.82 6.89 12.84
C ASP A 268 12.15 6.30 14.08
N ASP A 269 11.49 7.12 14.90
CA ASP A 269 10.75 6.69 16.09
C ASP A 269 9.53 5.82 15.73
N PHE A 270 9.02 5.97 14.52
CA PHE A 270 7.90 5.17 14.00
C PHE A 270 8.38 3.99 13.14
N LEU A 271 9.34 4.22 12.25
CA LEU A 271 9.76 3.22 11.28
C LEU A 271 10.62 2.12 11.90
N GLN A 272 11.60 2.46 12.74
CA GLN A 272 12.54 1.47 13.29
C GLN A 272 11.84 0.40 14.14
N PRO A 273 10.90 0.73 15.07
CA PRO A 273 10.13 -0.27 15.79
C PRO A 273 9.29 -1.16 14.86
N ASN A 274 8.68 -0.57 13.82
CA ASN A 274 7.86 -1.30 12.86
C ASN A 274 8.69 -2.26 12.02
N ILE A 275 9.85 -1.82 11.49
CA ILE A 275 10.78 -2.67 10.73
C ILE A 275 11.26 -3.84 11.58
N LYS A 276 11.66 -3.58 12.84
CA LYS A 276 12.09 -4.64 13.77
C LYS A 276 10.99 -5.67 14.01
N LYS A 277 9.77 -5.21 14.27
CA LYS A 277 8.59 -6.07 14.49
C LYS A 277 8.29 -6.92 13.25
N ILE A 278 8.24 -6.30 12.07
CA ILE A 278 8.00 -7.00 10.81
C ILE A 278 9.04 -8.09 10.60
N GLN A 279 10.33 -7.79 10.79
CA GLN A 279 11.40 -8.78 10.59
C GLN A 279 11.29 -9.94 11.57
N GLN A 280 10.98 -9.69 12.84
CA GLN A 280 10.77 -10.73 13.86
C GLN A 280 9.58 -11.63 13.48
N ASN A 281 8.48 -11.02 13.07
CA ASN A 281 7.27 -11.72 12.68
C ASN A 281 7.46 -12.57 11.40
N ILE A 282 8.22 -12.08 10.43
CA ILE A 282 8.57 -12.83 9.22
C ILE A 282 9.35 -14.10 9.59
N ASN A 283 10.35 -13.99 10.49
CA ASN A 283 11.15 -15.14 10.93
C ASN A 283 10.29 -16.18 11.66
N LEU A 284 9.45 -15.74 12.60
CA LEU A 284 8.53 -16.62 13.32
C LEU A 284 7.54 -17.33 12.38
N PHE A 285 7.00 -16.61 11.39
CA PHE A 285 6.10 -17.20 10.41
C PHE A 285 6.83 -18.16 9.47
N ALA A 286 8.08 -17.90 9.11
CA ALA A 286 8.90 -18.81 8.30
C ALA A 286 9.11 -20.16 9.00
N GLU A 287 9.45 -20.15 10.29
CA GLU A 287 9.56 -21.36 11.11
C GLU A 287 8.22 -22.09 11.23
N PHE A 288 7.14 -21.35 11.46
CA PHE A 288 5.80 -21.91 11.48
C PHE A 288 5.43 -22.58 10.16
N ALA A 289 5.64 -21.89 9.03
CA ALA A 289 5.27 -22.38 7.71
C ALA A 289 5.96 -23.70 7.34
N GLN A 290 7.22 -23.88 7.73
CA GLN A 290 7.98 -25.13 7.49
C GLN A 290 7.38 -26.35 8.20
N THR A 291 6.59 -26.14 9.22
CA THR A 291 5.99 -27.22 10.03
C THR A 291 4.53 -27.50 9.68
N GLN A 292 3.96 -26.83 8.68
CA GLN A 292 2.54 -26.94 8.33
C GLN A 292 2.35 -27.48 6.91
N ASP A 293 1.85 -28.71 6.76
CA ASP A 293 1.60 -29.36 5.45
C ASP A 293 0.59 -28.55 4.58
N VAL A 294 -0.27 -27.77 5.20
CA VAL A 294 -1.25 -26.89 4.53
C VAL A 294 -0.59 -25.71 3.84
N ILE A 295 0.64 -25.36 4.20
CA ILE A 295 1.40 -24.29 3.56
C ILE A 295 2.36 -24.92 2.53
N SER A 296 2.04 -24.80 1.23
CA SER A 296 2.90 -25.37 0.19
C SER A 296 4.08 -24.49 -0.15
N SER A 297 3.98 -23.17 0.02
CA SER A 297 5.08 -22.24 -0.23
C SER A 297 4.90 -20.92 0.52
N PHE A 298 5.99 -20.48 1.13
CA PHE A 298 6.13 -19.15 1.72
C PHE A 298 7.41 -18.49 1.20
N ILE A 299 7.26 -17.38 0.51
CA ILE A 299 8.37 -16.54 0.06
C ILE A 299 8.38 -15.32 0.99
N PRO A 300 9.43 -15.16 1.84
CA PRO A 300 9.54 -14.01 2.73
C PRO A 300 9.52 -12.69 1.93
N PRO A 301 8.78 -11.69 2.40
CA PRO A 301 8.74 -10.39 1.72
C PRO A 301 10.10 -9.71 1.78
N LYS A 302 10.53 -9.14 0.66
CA LYS A 302 11.74 -8.31 0.57
C LYS A 302 11.49 -6.92 1.14
N SER A 303 10.26 -6.47 1.09
CA SER A 303 9.85 -5.16 1.59
C SER A 303 8.35 -5.13 1.87
N GLY A 304 7.90 -4.11 2.61
CA GLY A 304 6.52 -4.02 3.08
C GLY A 304 6.26 -4.91 4.27
N SER A 305 4.98 -5.09 4.57
CA SER A 305 4.49 -5.77 5.77
C SER A 305 3.63 -7.00 5.45
N THR A 306 3.60 -7.48 4.20
CA THR A 306 2.71 -8.57 3.78
C THR A 306 3.43 -9.61 2.94
N ALA A 307 2.92 -10.85 2.97
CA ALA A 307 3.28 -11.87 1.99
C ALA A 307 2.04 -12.61 1.50
N PHE A 308 2.15 -13.21 0.31
CA PHE A 308 1.10 -13.99 -0.31
C PHE A 308 1.51 -15.47 -0.24
N VAL A 309 0.91 -16.19 0.72
CA VAL A 309 1.28 -17.55 1.13
C VAL A 309 0.47 -18.56 0.33
N LYS A 310 1.13 -19.49 -0.34
CA LYS A 310 0.47 -20.55 -1.12
C LYS A 310 0.01 -21.69 -0.21
N LEU A 311 -1.23 -22.11 -0.41
CA LEU A 311 -1.84 -23.19 0.36
C LEU A 311 -1.93 -24.49 -0.45
N ASN A 312 -1.80 -25.61 0.27
CA ASN A 312 -2.07 -26.97 -0.19
C ASN A 312 -3.37 -27.45 0.46
N ILE A 313 -4.50 -27.07 -0.13
CA ILE A 313 -5.85 -27.34 0.37
C ILE A 313 -6.76 -27.78 -0.76
N ASN A 314 -7.82 -28.54 -0.45
CA ASN A 314 -8.79 -29.01 -1.45
C ASN A 314 -9.91 -27.99 -1.73
N CYS A 315 -10.17 -27.04 -0.83
CA CYS A 315 -11.16 -25.97 -1.01
C CYS A 315 -10.55 -24.71 -1.62
N SER A 316 -11.36 -23.68 -1.88
CA SER A 316 -10.89 -22.35 -2.28
C SER A 316 -10.24 -21.62 -1.11
N SER A 317 -9.41 -20.57 -1.40
CA SER A 317 -8.84 -19.74 -0.34
C SER A 317 -9.91 -18.96 0.43
N LEU A 318 -11.01 -18.62 -0.22
CA LEU A 318 -12.15 -17.96 0.42
C LEU A 318 -12.86 -18.87 1.43
N GLU A 319 -13.14 -20.12 1.04
CA GLU A 319 -13.73 -21.12 1.96
C GLU A 319 -12.82 -21.38 3.14
N PHE A 320 -11.53 -21.58 2.89
CA PHE A 320 -10.52 -21.74 3.95
C PHE A 320 -10.50 -20.54 4.91
N SER A 321 -10.42 -19.32 4.38
CA SER A 321 -10.35 -18.09 5.20
C SER A 321 -11.61 -17.88 6.03
N ASN A 322 -12.80 -18.13 5.48
CA ASN A 322 -14.07 -18.05 6.18
C ASN A 322 -14.15 -19.10 7.30
N TYR A 323 -13.72 -20.33 7.02
CA TYR A 323 -13.70 -21.40 8.00
C TYR A 323 -12.71 -21.12 9.14
N LEU A 324 -11.54 -20.54 8.82
CA LEU A 324 -10.54 -20.12 9.80
C LEU A 324 -11.07 -19.00 10.72
N VAL A 325 -11.81 -18.04 10.18
CA VAL A 325 -12.48 -17.00 10.98
C VAL A 325 -13.54 -17.63 11.89
N GLU A 326 -14.40 -18.48 11.34
CA GLU A 326 -15.52 -19.09 12.08
C GLU A 326 -15.02 -19.97 13.22
N LYS A 327 -14.04 -20.84 13.00
CA LYS A 327 -13.61 -21.86 13.98
C LYS A 327 -12.50 -21.38 14.90
N ALA A 328 -11.58 -20.56 14.43
CA ALA A 328 -10.43 -20.08 15.20
C ALA A 328 -10.44 -18.58 15.48
N GLY A 329 -11.37 -17.82 14.88
CA GLY A 329 -11.42 -16.37 15.00
C GLY A 329 -10.25 -15.65 14.33
N ILE A 330 -9.52 -16.32 13.41
CA ILE A 330 -8.34 -15.76 12.72
C ILE A 330 -8.72 -15.30 11.33
N MET A 331 -8.55 -14.01 11.07
CA MET A 331 -8.79 -13.42 9.76
C MET A 331 -7.51 -13.41 8.92
N THR A 332 -7.57 -13.98 7.71
CA THR A 332 -6.61 -13.85 6.62
C THR A 332 -7.30 -13.24 5.40
N ILE A 333 -6.58 -12.81 4.38
CA ILE A 333 -7.19 -12.32 3.15
C ILE A 333 -7.01 -13.35 2.04
N PRO A 334 -8.10 -13.94 1.53
CA PRO A 334 -8.03 -14.92 0.45
C PRO A 334 -7.69 -14.28 -0.91
N ALA A 335 -7.10 -15.10 -1.79
CA ALA A 335 -6.62 -14.70 -3.11
C ALA A 335 -7.69 -14.06 -4.00
N GLU A 336 -8.94 -14.45 -3.82
CA GLU A 336 -10.09 -13.95 -4.57
C GLU A 336 -10.32 -12.44 -4.37
N MET A 337 -9.84 -11.89 -3.24
CA MET A 337 -9.92 -10.43 -2.97
C MET A 337 -8.93 -9.63 -3.83
N PHE A 338 -7.99 -10.30 -4.48
CA PHE A 338 -7.02 -9.74 -5.42
C PHE A 338 -7.22 -10.21 -6.85
N ASP A 339 -8.38 -10.82 -7.15
CA ASP A 339 -8.69 -11.44 -8.45
C ASP A 339 -7.63 -12.48 -8.89
N HIS A 340 -6.97 -13.14 -7.92
CA HIS A 340 -5.96 -14.16 -8.19
C HIS A 340 -6.58 -15.57 -8.15
N PRO A 341 -6.39 -16.40 -9.20
CA PRO A 341 -7.08 -17.71 -9.32
C PRO A 341 -6.47 -18.80 -8.44
N GLY A 342 -5.30 -18.59 -7.85
CA GLY A 342 -4.60 -19.60 -7.06
C GLY A 342 -5.06 -19.66 -5.61
N LYS A 343 -4.71 -20.74 -4.92
CA LYS A 343 -5.00 -20.94 -3.49
C LYS A 343 -3.95 -20.24 -2.65
N PHE A 344 -4.16 -18.95 -2.38
CA PHE A 344 -3.26 -18.12 -1.58
C PHE A 344 -4.04 -17.35 -0.51
N ILE A 345 -3.33 -17.03 0.57
CA ILE A 345 -3.79 -16.06 1.56
C ILE A 345 -2.75 -14.96 1.75
N ARG A 346 -3.20 -13.72 1.94
CA ARG A 346 -2.32 -12.66 2.42
C ARG A 346 -2.19 -12.73 3.91
N VAL A 347 -0.94 -12.73 4.39
CA VAL A 347 -0.55 -12.65 5.80
C VAL A 347 0.16 -11.32 6.02
N GLY A 348 -0.15 -10.66 7.16
CA GLY A 348 0.47 -9.41 7.57
C GLY A 348 1.43 -9.58 8.74
N PHE A 349 2.53 -8.84 8.71
CA PHE A 349 3.63 -8.95 9.68
C PHE A 349 3.79 -7.71 10.57
N GLY A 350 2.97 -6.69 10.39
CA GLY A 350 3.08 -5.42 11.11
C GLY A 350 2.51 -5.44 12.54
N ARG A 351 1.86 -6.52 12.98
CA ARG A 351 1.15 -6.59 14.27
C ARG A 351 1.93 -7.37 15.32
N GLU A 352 1.99 -6.85 16.54
CA GLU A 352 2.60 -7.52 17.71
C GLU A 352 1.85 -8.78 18.16
N SER A 353 0.62 -8.96 17.70
CA SER A 353 -0.22 -10.11 18.03
C SER A 353 0.17 -11.38 17.28
N LEU A 354 0.96 -11.33 16.19
CA LEU A 354 1.29 -12.49 15.37
C LEU A 354 1.86 -13.68 16.17
N PRO A 355 2.81 -13.52 17.12
CA PRO A 355 3.33 -14.63 17.91
C PRO A 355 2.26 -15.36 18.73
N LYS A 356 1.19 -14.66 19.14
CA LYS A 356 0.06 -15.23 19.87
C LYS A 356 -0.94 -15.95 18.96
N ILE A 357 -1.00 -15.57 17.69
CA ILE A 357 -1.92 -16.14 16.69
C ILE A 357 -1.40 -17.47 16.16
N LEU A 358 -0.10 -17.63 15.93
CA LEU A 358 0.48 -18.82 15.31
C LEU A 358 0.19 -20.13 16.08
N PRO A 359 0.26 -20.19 17.43
CA PRO A 359 -0.14 -21.39 18.18
C PRO A 359 -1.62 -21.75 17.98
N ILE A 360 -2.51 -20.76 17.94
CA ILE A 360 -3.95 -20.97 17.72
C ILE A 360 -4.20 -21.51 16.30
N MET A 361 -3.51 -20.94 15.31
CA MET A 361 -3.58 -21.41 13.92
C MET A 361 -3.06 -22.85 13.80
N ARG A 362 -1.98 -23.22 14.50
CA ARG A 362 -1.44 -24.58 14.53
C ARG A 362 -2.49 -25.58 15.01
N VAL A 363 -3.10 -25.33 16.17
CA VAL A 363 -4.15 -26.20 16.72
C VAL A 363 -5.31 -26.35 15.74
N PHE A 364 -5.75 -25.26 15.12
CA PHE A 364 -6.81 -25.30 14.10
C PHE A 364 -6.42 -26.22 12.92
N LEU A 365 -5.21 -26.04 12.37
CA LEU A 365 -4.74 -26.83 11.22
C LEU A 365 -4.62 -28.34 11.56
N GLU A 366 -4.12 -28.68 12.75
CA GLU A 366 -4.02 -30.06 13.22
C GLU A 366 -5.39 -30.74 13.40
N GLN A 367 -6.35 -30.01 13.99
CA GLN A 367 -7.71 -30.53 14.23
C GLN A 367 -8.53 -30.70 12.95
N ASN A 368 -8.21 -29.97 11.89
CA ASN A 368 -8.99 -29.93 10.65
C ASN A 368 -8.23 -30.52 9.45
N LYS A 369 -7.11 -31.21 9.66
CA LYS A 369 -6.25 -31.76 8.60
C LYS A 369 -7.04 -32.58 7.58
N GLN A 370 -7.97 -33.43 8.01
CA GLN A 370 -8.77 -34.30 7.12
C GLN A 370 -9.77 -33.52 6.25
N ILE A 371 -10.17 -32.32 6.64
CA ILE A 371 -11.12 -31.48 5.90
C ILE A 371 -10.36 -30.61 4.89
N LEU A 372 -9.14 -30.23 5.22
CA LEU A 372 -8.33 -29.30 4.47
C LEU A 372 -7.45 -29.97 3.39
N SER A 373 -7.05 -31.23 3.60
CA SER A 373 -6.18 -32.01 2.71
C SER A 373 -6.91 -32.76 1.60
#